data_4b3ba62917ccef57edce7fae1ff7d8ff
#
_entry.id   4b3ba62917ccef57edce7fae1ff7d8ff
#
_cell.length_a   1.000
_cell.length_b   1.000
_cell.length_c   1.000
_cell.angle_alpha   90.00
_cell.angle_beta   90.00
_cell.angle_gamma   90.00
#
_symmetry.space_group_name_H-M   'P 1'
#
loop_
_entity.id
_entity.type
_entity.pdbx_description
1 polymer ?
#
loop_
_entity_poly.entity_id
_entity_poly.type
_entity_poly.pdbx_seq_one_letter_code
_entity_poly.pdbx_strand_id
1 'polypeptide(L)'
;VLESIVRSLQAAKKQNTKPEPKIIAVTSPHGSTGKTTVAINMALELASEKYSVLLIDADLEGPSVANYFCLSELPAGLVGALRIASQNRFDQTQLERLSIKIPKSSITVLPVVISDQVLELTSESIQAILEVAKASFDFVVVDLGSLKPKEEFDLTTEVIRISDQVVLVALADPIGIFRLLRVEKYLLSLTEQPKLLVNRTRNSAISQAKSEIKTTLAGLGAIEAAAFLPDDPVHVDQATRLGMLGGGRSGSFRSAVGIFTRVAILDRPGALDARVAKLG
;
A
#
# COMPACT_ATOMS: atom_id res chain seq x y z
N VAL A 1 14.97 9.33 -37.91
CA VAL A 1 14.37 7.96 -38.03
C VAL A 1 15.14 6.96 -37.18
N LEU A 2 16.46 6.79 -37.34
CA LEU A 2 17.27 5.85 -36.54
C LEU A 2 17.24 6.18 -35.04
N GLU A 3 17.34 7.45 -34.63
CA GLU A 3 17.27 7.84 -33.22
C GLU A 3 15.89 7.60 -32.60
N SER A 4 14.81 7.76 -33.35
CA SER A 4 13.46 7.42 -32.86
C SER A 4 13.26 5.93 -32.69
N ILE A 5 13.84 5.12 -33.58
CA ILE A 5 13.82 3.65 -33.47
C ILE A 5 14.68 3.20 -32.27
N VAL A 6 15.86 3.78 -32.09
CA VAL A 6 16.74 3.47 -30.93
C VAL A 6 16.05 3.86 -29.62
N ARG A 7 15.41 5.05 -29.53
CA ARG A 7 14.61 5.46 -28.37
C ARG A 7 13.42 4.53 -28.12
N SER A 8 12.72 4.09 -29.18
CA SER A 8 11.60 3.16 -29.06
C SER A 8 12.08 1.77 -28.60
N LEU A 9 13.23 1.29 -29.10
CA LEU A 9 13.83 0.04 -28.69
C LEU A 9 14.39 0.10 -27.26
N GLN A 10 14.95 1.24 -26.84
CA GLN A 10 15.39 1.47 -25.46
C GLN A 10 14.19 1.56 -24.52
N ALA A 11 13.09 2.21 -24.92
CA ALA A 11 11.84 2.25 -24.16
C ALA A 11 11.20 0.86 -24.05
N ALA A 12 11.17 0.08 -25.15
CA ALA A 12 10.68 -1.30 -25.15
C ALA A 12 11.56 -2.24 -24.30
N LYS A 13 12.89 -2.02 -24.30
CA LYS A 13 13.85 -2.78 -23.49
C LYS A 13 13.69 -2.45 -21.99
N LYS A 14 13.39 -1.18 -21.66
CA LYS A 14 13.07 -0.73 -20.30
C LYS A 14 11.74 -1.29 -19.78
N GLN A 15 10.78 -1.58 -20.69
CA GLN A 15 9.50 -2.22 -20.35
C GLN A 15 9.61 -3.73 -20.07
N ASN A 16 10.71 -4.37 -20.47
CA ASN A 16 10.89 -5.83 -20.35
C ASN A 16 11.87 -6.25 -19.24
N THR A 17 12.49 -5.30 -18.54
CA THR A 17 13.27 -5.62 -17.34
C THR A 17 12.34 -5.69 -16.15
N LYS A 18 12.38 -6.81 -15.42
CA LYS A 18 11.69 -6.97 -14.14
C LYS A 18 12.15 -5.81 -13.24
N PRO A 19 11.23 -5.06 -12.60
CA PRO A 19 11.64 -3.99 -11.71
C PRO A 19 12.46 -4.54 -10.56
N GLU A 20 13.33 -3.72 -9.99
CA GLU A 20 13.96 -4.09 -8.72
C GLU A 20 12.89 -4.31 -7.65
N PRO A 21 13.06 -5.35 -6.81
CA PRO A 21 12.10 -5.63 -5.74
C PRO A 21 11.93 -4.40 -4.83
N LYS A 22 10.69 -4.07 -4.51
CA LYS A 22 10.36 -2.88 -3.70
C LYS A 22 9.47 -3.21 -2.51
N ILE A 23 9.78 -2.58 -1.38
CA ILE A 23 8.94 -2.57 -0.19
C ILE A 23 8.11 -1.27 -0.21
N ILE A 24 6.79 -1.41 -0.15
CA ILE A 24 5.83 -0.30 -0.17
C ILE A 24 5.07 -0.30 1.15
N ALA A 25 5.31 0.67 2.01
CA ALA A 25 4.56 0.87 3.24
C ALA A 25 3.30 1.69 2.98
N VAL A 26 2.15 1.23 3.46
CA VAL A 26 0.88 1.97 3.40
C VAL A 26 0.42 2.28 4.81
N THR A 27 0.30 3.56 5.14
CA THR A 27 -0.09 4.03 6.47
C THR A 27 -1.08 5.19 6.39
N SER A 28 -1.48 5.73 7.54
CA SER A 28 -2.44 6.83 7.63
C SER A 28 -2.21 7.70 8.86
N PRO A 29 -2.71 8.94 8.87
CA PRO A 29 -2.67 9.79 10.06
C PRO A 29 -3.55 9.28 11.22
N HIS A 30 -4.55 8.45 10.93
CA HIS A 30 -5.49 7.90 11.91
C HIS A 30 -6.23 6.70 11.32
N GLY A 31 -6.98 5.96 12.15
CA GLY A 31 -7.81 4.83 11.72
C GLY A 31 -8.92 5.20 10.73
N SER A 32 -9.44 4.21 10.04
CA SER A 32 -10.61 4.30 9.14
C SER A 32 -10.43 5.21 7.90
N THR A 33 -9.20 5.50 7.49
CA THR A 33 -8.92 6.26 6.25
C THR A 33 -9.06 5.45 4.98
N GLY A 34 -9.12 4.11 5.08
CA GLY A 34 -9.12 3.18 3.95
C GLY A 34 -7.73 2.72 3.51
N LYS A 35 -6.71 2.86 4.37
CA LYS A 35 -5.33 2.40 4.08
C LYS A 35 -5.28 0.93 3.65
N THR A 36 -5.93 0.02 4.40
CA THR A 36 -6.02 -1.41 4.07
C THR A 36 -6.66 -1.64 2.70
N THR A 37 -7.76 -0.95 2.39
CA THR A 37 -8.39 -1.04 1.07
C THR A 37 -7.46 -0.56 -0.04
N VAL A 38 -6.66 0.49 0.20
CA VAL A 38 -5.62 0.96 -0.73
C VAL A 38 -4.53 -0.10 -0.88
N ALA A 39 -3.96 -0.61 0.21
CA ALA A 39 -2.89 -1.62 0.19
C ALA A 39 -3.31 -2.88 -0.61
N ILE A 40 -4.51 -3.39 -0.35
CA ILE A 40 -5.06 -4.55 -1.06
C ILE A 40 -5.24 -4.24 -2.55
N ASN A 41 -5.82 -3.08 -2.92
CA ASN A 41 -6.02 -2.74 -4.33
C ASN A 41 -4.70 -2.48 -5.06
N MET A 42 -3.67 -1.95 -4.40
CA MET A 42 -2.31 -1.86 -4.94
C MET A 42 -1.73 -3.25 -5.20
N ALA A 43 -1.83 -4.16 -4.24
CA ALA A 43 -1.37 -5.54 -4.40
C ALA A 43 -2.09 -6.26 -5.55
N LEU A 44 -3.42 -6.07 -5.68
CA LEU A 44 -4.21 -6.60 -6.79
C LEU A 44 -3.80 -6.02 -8.14
N GLU A 45 -3.48 -4.73 -8.21
CA GLU A 45 -3.01 -4.10 -9.45
C GLU A 45 -1.64 -4.62 -9.84
N LEU A 46 -0.68 -4.68 -8.91
CA LEU A 46 0.65 -5.25 -9.16
C LEU A 46 0.56 -6.71 -9.64
N ALA A 47 -0.28 -7.51 -9.01
CA ALA A 47 -0.53 -8.90 -9.43
C ALA A 47 -1.17 -8.99 -10.82
N SER A 48 -2.05 -8.05 -11.21
CA SER A 48 -2.63 -7.97 -12.55
C SER A 48 -1.59 -7.65 -13.63
N GLU A 49 -0.55 -6.92 -13.27
CA GLU A 49 0.64 -6.64 -14.10
C GLU A 49 1.68 -7.78 -14.10
N LYS A 50 1.31 -8.95 -13.54
CA LYS A 50 2.10 -10.19 -13.53
C LYS A 50 3.29 -10.20 -12.57
N TYR A 51 3.33 -9.31 -11.59
CA TYR A 51 4.32 -9.36 -10.52
C TYR A 51 3.91 -10.32 -9.41
N SER A 52 4.90 -10.95 -8.78
CA SER A 52 4.71 -11.67 -7.52
C SER A 52 4.65 -10.66 -6.38
N VAL A 53 3.60 -10.74 -5.54
CA VAL A 53 3.33 -9.76 -4.50
C VAL A 53 3.15 -10.44 -3.16
N LEU A 54 3.92 -10.01 -2.16
CA LEU A 54 3.62 -10.30 -0.76
C LEU A 54 2.84 -9.12 -0.18
N LEU A 55 1.66 -9.40 0.37
CA LEU A 55 0.89 -8.44 1.15
C LEU A 55 0.99 -8.80 2.63
N ILE A 56 1.63 -7.94 3.41
CA ILE A 56 1.80 -8.12 4.85
C ILE A 56 0.74 -7.28 5.56
N ASP A 57 -0.07 -7.92 6.39
CA ASP A 57 -0.89 -7.23 7.38
C ASP A 57 -0.01 -6.92 8.58
N ALA A 58 0.24 -5.67 8.87
CA ALA A 58 1.06 -5.21 9.98
C ALA A 58 0.33 -4.17 10.86
N ASP A 59 -1.01 -4.08 10.72
CA ASP A 59 -1.86 -3.33 11.64
C ASP A 59 -2.18 -4.20 12.87
N LEU A 60 -1.30 -4.15 13.87
CA LEU A 60 -1.47 -4.95 15.10
C LEU A 60 -2.68 -4.53 15.94
N GLU A 61 -3.26 -3.37 15.70
CA GLU A 61 -4.43 -2.88 16.44
C GLU A 61 -5.75 -3.26 15.78
N GLY A 62 -5.76 -3.39 14.44
CA GLY A 62 -6.98 -3.66 13.68
C GLY A 62 -6.71 -4.47 12.41
N PRO A 63 -6.11 -5.68 12.52
CA PRO A 63 -5.79 -6.48 11.36
C PRO A 63 -7.06 -6.85 10.60
N SER A 64 -7.03 -6.71 9.28
CA SER A 64 -8.23 -6.89 8.47
C SER A 64 -7.98 -7.49 7.09
N VAL A 65 -6.72 -7.60 6.64
CA VAL A 65 -6.40 -8.13 5.30
C VAL A 65 -6.96 -9.53 5.10
N ALA A 66 -6.84 -10.41 6.09
CA ALA A 66 -7.38 -11.78 6.00
C ALA A 66 -8.89 -11.80 5.76
N ASN A 67 -9.64 -10.90 6.40
CA ASN A 67 -11.10 -10.79 6.25
C ASN A 67 -11.48 -10.37 4.82
N TYR A 68 -10.75 -9.43 4.23
CA TYR A 68 -10.98 -8.99 2.84
C TYR A 68 -10.74 -10.12 1.81
N PHE A 69 -9.91 -11.10 2.12
CA PHE A 69 -9.70 -12.28 1.27
C PHE A 69 -10.53 -13.49 1.70
N CYS A 70 -11.41 -13.34 2.70
CA CYS A 70 -12.23 -14.43 3.25
C CYS A 70 -11.39 -15.64 3.71
N LEU A 71 -10.22 -15.39 4.32
CA LEU A 71 -9.35 -16.43 4.84
C LEU A 71 -9.84 -16.85 6.23
N SER A 72 -10.15 -18.12 6.40
CA SER A 72 -10.68 -18.70 7.65
C SER A 72 -9.64 -19.44 8.48
N GLU A 73 -8.66 -20.07 7.81
CA GLU A 73 -7.60 -20.80 8.47
C GLU A 73 -6.30 -20.00 8.33
N LEU A 74 -5.86 -19.39 9.42
CA LEU A 74 -4.68 -18.53 9.42
C LEU A 74 -3.50 -19.25 10.09
N PRO A 75 -2.31 -19.25 9.45
CA PRO A 75 -1.06 -19.64 10.12
C PRO A 75 -0.71 -18.57 11.16
N ALA A 76 0.37 -18.79 11.94
CA ALA A 76 0.82 -17.83 12.95
C ALA A 76 1.24 -16.45 12.37
N GLY A 77 1.36 -16.32 11.06
CA GLY A 77 1.50 -15.07 10.31
C GLY A 77 2.68 -14.22 10.77
N LEU A 78 2.49 -12.89 10.75
CA LEU A 78 3.53 -11.93 11.11
C LEU A 78 4.03 -12.12 12.56
N VAL A 79 3.15 -12.44 13.50
CA VAL A 79 3.54 -12.68 14.90
C VAL A 79 4.50 -13.87 15.01
N GLY A 80 4.20 -14.96 14.28
CA GLY A 80 5.10 -16.11 14.19
C GLY A 80 6.43 -15.78 13.51
N ALA A 81 6.39 -14.96 12.45
CA ALA A 81 7.57 -14.48 11.73
C ALA A 81 8.50 -13.67 12.64
N LEU A 82 7.97 -12.70 13.37
CA LEU A 82 8.73 -11.88 14.32
C LEU A 82 9.42 -12.73 15.39
N ARG A 83 8.73 -13.74 15.96
CA ARG A 83 9.30 -14.65 16.93
C ARG A 83 10.46 -15.50 16.36
N ILE A 84 10.33 -15.98 15.13
CA ILE A 84 11.39 -16.77 14.50
C ILE A 84 12.55 -15.86 14.11
N ALA A 85 12.27 -14.64 13.64
CA ALA A 85 13.28 -13.65 13.27
C ALA A 85 14.10 -13.19 14.49
N SER A 86 13.49 -13.01 15.67
CA SER A 86 14.22 -12.67 16.90
C SER A 86 15.23 -13.76 17.33
N GLN A 87 15.07 -14.98 16.82
CA GLN A 87 15.99 -16.10 17.03
C GLN A 87 17.04 -16.24 15.90
N ASN A 88 17.10 -15.28 14.96
CA ASN A 88 17.96 -15.34 13.76
C ASN A 88 17.74 -16.60 12.89
N ARG A 89 16.51 -17.08 12.79
CA ARG A 89 16.13 -18.33 12.11
C ARG A 89 15.09 -18.14 11.02
N PHE A 90 14.80 -16.89 10.67
CA PHE A 90 13.79 -16.58 9.65
C PHE A 90 14.40 -16.68 8.25
N ASP A 91 13.79 -17.49 7.41
CA ASP A 91 14.19 -17.74 6.03
C ASP A 91 12.96 -17.82 5.10
N GLN A 92 13.19 -18.05 3.81
CA GLN A 92 12.12 -18.22 2.82
C GLN A 92 11.16 -19.36 3.17
N THR A 93 11.67 -20.48 3.71
CA THR A 93 10.83 -21.62 4.09
C THR A 93 9.86 -21.25 5.22
N GLN A 94 10.33 -20.45 6.17
CA GLN A 94 9.49 -19.93 7.25
C GLN A 94 8.47 -18.93 6.73
N LEU A 95 8.87 -18.04 5.80
CA LEU A 95 7.95 -17.11 5.17
C LEU A 95 6.81 -17.85 4.44
N GLU A 96 7.13 -18.89 3.67
CA GLU A 96 6.14 -19.71 2.96
C GLU A 96 5.17 -20.44 3.92
N ARG A 97 5.67 -20.96 5.03
CA ARG A 97 4.84 -21.65 6.06
C ARG A 97 3.90 -20.72 6.80
N LEU A 98 4.29 -19.45 6.97
CA LEU A 98 3.54 -18.45 7.73
C LEU A 98 2.62 -17.60 6.86
N SER A 99 2.66 -17.80 5.55
CA SER A 99 1.89 -17.04 4.57
C SER A 99 0.85 -17.90 3.87
N ILE A 100 -0.13 -17.25 3.25
CA ILE A 100 -1.20 -17.91 2.47
C ILE A 100 -1.14 -17.42 1.04
N LYS A 101 -0.95 -18.34 0.10
CA LYS A 101 -1.04 -18.02 -1.32
C LYS A 101 -2.50 -17.90 -1.75
N ILE A 102 -2.87 -16.76 -2.32
CA ILE A 102 -4.24 -16.52 -2.79
C ILE A 102 -4.51 -17.29 -4.08
N PRO A 103 -5.54 -18.15 -4.14
CA PRO A 103 -5.83 -18.95 -5.31
C PRO A 103 -6.04 -18.10 -6.57
N LYS A 104 -5.50 -18.56 -7.70
CA LYS A 104 -5.61 -17.89 -9.02
C LYS A 104 -5.07 -16.46 -9.06
N SER A 105 -4.18 -16.11 -8.12
CA SER A 105 -3.52 -14.81 -8.02
C SER A 105 -2.01 -14.98 -7.83
N SER A 106 -1.25 -13.93 -8.13
CA SER A 106 0.18 -13.84 -7.80
C SER A 106 0.40 -13.19 -6.42
N ILE A 107 -0.64 -13.11 -5.58
CA ILE A 107 -0.57 -12.55 -4.24
C ILE A 107 -0.37 -13.65 -3.22
N THR A 108 0.54 -13.41 -2.30
CA THR A 108 0.71 -14.16 -1.06
C THR A 108 0.42 -13.20 0.10
N VAL A 109 -0.32 -13.64 1.11
CA VAL A 109 -0.66 -12.83 2.28
C VAL A 109 0.08 -13.36 3.50
N LEU A 110 0.81 -12.50 4.19
CA LEU A 110 1.32 -12.74 5.54
C LEU A 110 0.36 -12.07 6.52
N PRO A 111 -0.59 -12.81 7.12
CA PRO A 111 -1.60 -12.24 7.99
C PRO A 111 -1.07 -11.89 9.38
N VAL A 112 -1.80 -11.09 10.13
CA VAL A 112 -1.63 -10.98 11.58
C VAL A 112 -2.67 -11.85 12.27
N VAL A 113 -2.20 -12.66 13.21
CA VAL A 113 -3.05 -13.34 14.20
C VAL A 113 -2.71 -12.74 15.55
N ILE A 114 -3.66 -12.00 16.11
CA ILE A 114 -3.48 -11.38 17.43
C ILE A 114 -3.37 -12.50 18.48
N SER A 115 -2.35 -12.42 19.32
CA SER A 115 -2.17 -13.31 20.47
C SER A 115 -1.89 -12.47 21.71
N ASP A 116 -2.30 -12.97 22.88
CA ASP A 116 -2.02 -12.34 24.19
C ASP A 116 -0.53 -12.35 24.57
N GLN A 117 0.33 -12.87 23.71
CA GLN A 117 1.76 -12.96 23.96
C GLN A 117 2.44 -11.62 23.68
N VAL A 118 3.26 -11.19 24.61
CA VAL A 118 4.12 -10.01 24.43
C VAL A 118 5.04 -10.26 23.25
N LEU A 119 4.96 -9.35 22.25
CA LEU A 119 5.85 -9.35 21.10
C LEU A 119 7.09 -8.52 21.45
N GLU A 120 8.24 -9.15 21.46
CA GLU A 120 9.50 -8.41 21.41
C GLU A 120 9.72 -7.94 19.96
N LEU A 121 9.34 -6.69 19.70
CA LEU A 121 9.60 -6.05 18.42
C LEU A 121 10.99 -5.44 18.45
N THR A 122 11.86 -5.86 17.54
CA THR A 122 13.19 -5.25 17.34
C THR A 122 13.36 -4.87 15.88
N SER A 123 14.17 -3.85 15.62
CA SER A 123 14.52 -3.43 14.25
C SER A 123 15.09 -4.59 13.45
N GLU A 124 15.96 -5.39 14.06
CA GLU A 124 16.62 -6.53 13.41
C GLU A 124 15.62 -7.59 12.97
N SER A 125 14.61 -7.89 13.81
CA SER A 125 13.57 -8.88 13.47
C SER A 125 12.71 -8.39 12.29
N ILE A 126 12.35 -7.12 12.28
CA ILE A 126 11.56 -6.52 11.20
C ILE A 126 12.38 -6.49 9.91
N GLN A 127 13.64 -6.05 9.98
CA GLN A 127 14.54 -6.00 8.86
C GLN A 127 14.75 -7.38 8.24
N ALA A 128 15.03 -8.41 9.06
CA ALA A 128 15.21 -9.78 8.59
C ALA A 128 13.98 -10.32 7.82
N ILE A 129 12.77 -10.04 8.30
CA ILE A 129 11.54 -10.43 7.61
C ILE A 129 11.44 -9.73 6.26
N LEU A 130 11.67 -8.42 6.20
CA LEU A 130 11.53 -7.64 4.98
C LEU A 130 12.64 -7.93 3.95
N GLU A 131 13.85 -8.27 4.39
CA GLU A 131 14.93 -8.72 3.51
C GLU A 131 14.58 -10.05 2.83
N VAL A 132 14.11 -11.05 3.59
CA VAL A 132 13.65 -12.33 3.04
C VAL A 132 12.45 -12.12 2.11
N ALA A 133 11.52 -11.25 2.47
CA ALA A 133 10.36 -10.91 1.65
C ALA A 133 10.79 -10.26 0.32
N LYS A 134 11.69 -9.27 0.37
CA LYS A 134 12.22 -8.57 -0.81
C LYS A 134 13.01 -9.50 -1.74
N ALA A 135 13.72 -10.48 -1.19
CA ALA A 135 14.43 -11.48 -1.97
C ALA A 135 13.48 -12.49 -2.68
N SER A 136 12.26 -12.70 -2.13
CA SER A 136 11.33 -13.73 -2.60
C SER A 136 10.23 -13.20 -3.53
N PHE A 137 9.94 -11.88 -3.50
CA PHE A 137 8.84 -11.26 -4.24
C PHE A 137 9.30 -10.03 -5.04
N ASP A 138 8.59 -9.72 -6.13
CA ASP A 138 8.83 -8.50 -6.91
C ASP A 138 8.38 -7.25 -6.15
N PHE A 139 7.31 -7.37 -5.38
CA PHE A 139 6.79 -6.31 -4.52
C PHE A 139 6.35 -6.85 -3.17
N VAL A 140 6.66 -6.09 -2.13
CA VAL A 140 6.17 -6.30 -0.77
C VAL A 140 5.32 -5.10 -0.40
N VAL A 141 4.01 -5.29 -0.24
CA VAL A 141 3.08 -4.25 0.21
C VAL A 141 2.80 -4.50 1.69
N VAL A 142 3.07 -3.52 2.53
CA VAL A 142 2.88 -3.63 3.98
C VAL A 142 1.74 -2.70 4.41
N ASP A 143 0.61 -3.27 4.83
CA ASP A 143 -0.51 -2.54 5.43
C ASP A 143 -0.22 -2.26 6.90
N LEU A 144 0.13 -1.02 7.21
CA LEU A 144 0.54 -0.59 8.54
C LEU A 144 -0.63 -0.04 9.35
N GLY A 145 -0.46 0.01 10.65
CA GLY A 145 -1.29 0.81 11.54
C GLY A 145 -1.21 2.31 11.23
N SER A 146 -1.95 3.11 11.98
CA SER A 146 -1.88 4.57 11.87
C SER A 146 -0.56 5.08 12.43
N LEU A 147 0.01 6.08 11.75
CA LEU A 147 1.24 6.72 12.20
C LEU A 147 0.99 7.52 13.49
N LYS A 148 1.68 7.14 14.55
CA LYS A 148 1.58 7.78 15.87
C LYS A 148 2.95 8.36 16.21
N PRO A 149 3.11 9.69 16.22
CA PRO A 149 4.33 10.30 16.74
C PRO A 149 4.55 9.89 18.20
N LYS A 150 5.52 9.03 18.43
CA LYS A 150 5.95 8.54 19.74
C LYS A 150 7.46 8.55 19.81
N GLU A 151 7.99 8.64 21.02
CA GLU A 151 9.42 8.48 21.28
C GLU A 151 9.83 7.00 21.36
N GLU A 152 8.85 6.13 21.59
CA GLU A 152 9.07 4.69 21.72
C GLU A 152 9.09 4.00 20.35
N PHE A 153 9.85 2.91 20.27
CA PHE A 153 9.92 2.00 19.12
C PHE A 153 8.54 1.41 18.80
N ASP A 154 8.14 1.45 17.52
CA ASP A 154 6.94 0.79 17.03
C ASP A 154 7.14 0.22 15.61
N LEU A 155 6.38 -0.83 15.29
CA LEU A 155 6.45 -1.53 14.02
C LEU A 155 6.21 -0.61 12.81
N THR A 156 5.24 0.31 12.92
CA THR A 156 4.88 1.24 11.84
C THR A 156 6.06 2.13 11.47
N THR A 157 6.69 2.73 12.46
CA THR A 157 7.85 3.63 12.29
C THR A 157 9.03 2.89 11.67
N GLU A 158 9.35 1.70 12.17
CA GLU A 158 10.48 0.91 11.67
C GLU A 158 10.28 0.47 10.22
N VAL A 159 9.10 -0.03 9.87
CA VAL A 159 8.81 -0.41 8.49
C VAL A 159 8.87 0.80 7.55
N ILE A 160 8.38 1.98 7.98
CA ILE A 160 8.48 3.21 7.18
C ILE A 160 9.95 3.55 6.87
N ARG A 161 10.85 3.46 7.85
CA ARG A 161 12.28 3.80 7.69
C ARG A 161 12.99 2.95 6.63
N ILE A 162 12.63 1.67 6.56
CA ILE A 162 13.30 0.70 5.67
C ILE A 162 12.55 0.46 4.35
N SER A 163 11.41 1.12 4.14
CA SER A 163 10.63 0.99 2.92
C SER A 163 11.19 1.81 1.78
N ASP A 164 11.16 1.25 0.56
CA ASP A 164 11.57 1.95 -0.66
C ASP A 164 10.55 3.03 -1.07
N GLN A 165 9.29 2.86 -0.68
CA GLN A 165 8.22 3.82 -0.94
C GLN A 165 7.20 3.83 0.20
N VAL A 166 6.80 5.02 0.61
CA VAL A 166 5.74 5.20 1.62
C VAL A 166 4.52 5.86 0.99
N VAL A 167 3.34 5.29 1.25
CA VAL A 167 2.04 5.80 0.82
C VAL A 167 1.25 6.19 2.06
N LEU A 168 0.91 7.46 2.18
CA LEU A 168 0.09 8.01 3.26
C LEU A 168 -1.34 8.22 2.77
N VAL A 169 -2.31 7.61 3.42
CA VAL A 169 -3.74 7.71 3.06
C VAL A 169 -4.46 8.62 4.05
N ALA A 170 -4.87 9.81 3.62
CA ALA A 170 -5.64 10.78 4.40
C ALA A 170 -7.06 10.91 3.87
N LEU A 171 -8.00 11.38 4.70
CA LEU A 171 -9.37 11.69 4.27
C LEU A 171 -9.47 13.09 3.65
N ALA A 172 -10.39 13.25 2.71
CA ALA A 172 -10.65 14.51 2.01
C ALA A 172 -11.41 15.57 2.85
N ASP A 173 -11.88 15.20 4.05
CA ASP A 173 -12.58 16.14 4.92
C ASP A 173 -11.62 17.03 5.74
N PRO A 174 -12.08 18.17 6.27
CA PRO A 174 -11.23 19.10 7.01
C PRO A 174 -10.53 18.47 8.23
N ILE A 175 -11.18 17.54 8.91
CA ILE A 175 -10.61 16.85 10.08
C ILE A 175 -9.50 15.90 9.63
N GLY A 176 -9.68 15.20 8.50
CA GLY A 176 -8.67 14.35 7.88
C GLY A 176 -7.42 15.13 7.49
N ILE A 177 -7.59 16.30 6.86
CA ILE A 177 -6.49 17.20 6.51
C ILE A 177 -5.79 17.74 7.78
N PHE A 178 -6.54 18.15 8.80
CA PHE A 178 -5.94 18.59 10.07
C PHE A 178 -5.09 17.48 10.72
N ARG A 179 -5.58 16.23 10.70
CA ARG A 179 -4.83 15.08 11.25
C ARG A 179 -3.58 14.77 10.43
N LEU A 180 -3.66 14.91 9.09
CA LEU A 180 -2.49 14.81 8.21
C LEU A 180 -1.40 15.79 8.64
N LEU A 181 -1.73 17.08 8.78
CA LEU A 181 -0.78 18.14 9.16
C LEU A 181 -0.10 17.87 10.53
N ARG A 182 -0.79 17.22 11.44
CA ARG A 182 -0.21 16.87 12.76
C ARG A 182 0.89 15.82 12.70
N VAL A 183 0.82 14.88 11.74
CA VAL A 183 1.79 13.77 11.62
C VAL A 183 2.82 14.01 10.52
N GLU A 184 2.61 14.98 9.66
CA GLU A 184 3.41 15.22 8.46
C GLU A 184 4.89 15.43 8.77
N LYS A 185 5.22 16.33 9.69
CA LYS A 185 6.62 16.60 10.06
C LYS A 185 7.31 15.36 10.61
N TYR A 186 6.59 14.55 11.36
CA TYR A 186 7.11 13.28 11.85
C TYR A 186 7.33 12.30 10.70
N LEU A 187 6.38 12.16 9.78
CA LEU A 187 6.55 11.33 8.61
C LEU A 187 7.76 11.74 7.77
N LEU A 188 7.93 13.04 7.52
CA LEU A 188 9.07 13.57 6.76
C LEU A 188 10.41 13.39 7.46
N SER A 189 10.44 13.15 8.77
CA SER A 189 11.67 12.75 9.48
C SER A 189 12.01 11.26 9.30
N LEU A 190 11.07 10.45 8.81
CA LEU A 190 11.24 9.01 8.60
C LEU A 190 11.51 8.65 7.14
N THR A 191 10.99 9.44 6.19
CA THR A 191 11.09 9.18 4.74
C THR A 191 11.09 10.49 3.95
N GLU A 192 11.86 10.54 2.85
CA GLU A 192 12.06 11.80 2.10
C GLU A 192 10.88 12.16 1.18
N GLN A 193 10.27 11.18 0.51
CA GLN A 193 9.30 11.42 -0.55
C GLN A 193 8.04 10.55 -0.41
N PRO A 194 7.27 10.69 0.68
CA PRO A 194 6.03 9.95 0.81
C PRO A 194 5.01 10.39 -0.26
N LYS A 195 4.19 9.46 -0.72
CA LYS A 195 3.10 9.71 -1.67
C LYS A 195 1.79 9.88 -0.89
N LEU A 196 1.21 11.08 -0.93
CA LEU A 196 -0.08 11.34 -0.31
C LEU A 196 -1.23 10.94 -1.22
N LEU A 197 -2.11 10.07 -0.75
CA LEU A 197 -3.42 9.78 -1.34
C LEU A 197 -4.51 10.43 -0.50
N VAL A 198 -5.33 11.27 -1.12
CA VAL A 198 -6.50 11.88 -0.48
C VAL A 198 -7.73 11.06 -0.84
N ASN A 199 -8.25 10.32 0.14
CA ASN A 199 -9.32 9.35 -0.03
C ASN A 199 -10.71 9.93 0.27
N ARG A 200 -11.77 9.26 -0.24
CA ARG A 200 -13.18 9.63 -0.11
C ARG A 200 -13.48 11.02 -0.65
N THR A 201 -12.88 11.35 -1.78
CA THR A 201 -13.23 12.59 -2.50
C THR A 201 -14.60 12.44 -3.14
N ARG A 202 -15.51 13.38 -2.85
CA ARG A 202 -16.87 13.37 -3.38
C ARG A 202 -16.98 14.33 -4.55
N ASN A 203 -17.59 13.87 -5.64
CA ASN A 203 -18.04 14.74 -6.71
C ASN A 203 -19.40 15.32 -6.30
N SER A 204 -19.41 16.46 -5.62
CA SER A 204 -20.63 17.24 -5.42
C SER A 204 -20.66 18.41 -6.40
N ALA A 205 -21.83 19.05 -6.56
CA ALA A 205 -21.95 20.31 -7.32
C ALA A 205 -21.01 21.41 -6.77
N ILE A 206 -20.43 21.20 -5.60
CA ILE A 206 -19.34 21.96 -4.98
C ILE A 206 -18.02 21.24 -5.33
N SER A 207 -17.75 21.00 -6.60
CA SER A 207 -16.58 20.23 -7.05
C SER A 207 -15.24 20.98 -6.94
N GLN A 208 -15.18 22.00 -6.12
CA GLN A 208 -13.95 22.68 -5.75
C GLN A 208 -13.11 21.90 -4.73
N ALA A 209 -13.64 20.81 -4.14
CA ALA A 209 -12.99 20.07 -3.07
C ALA A 209 -11.54 19.67 -3.39
N LYS A 210 -11.27 19.17 -4.61
CA LYS A 210 -9.91 18.78 -5.00
C LYS A 210 -8.99 19.98 -5.16
N SER A 211 -9.45 21.08 -5.79
CA SER A 211 -8.68 22.31 -5.97
C SER A 211 -8.49 23.03 -4.64
N GLU A 212 -9.50 23.06 -3.79
CA GLU A 212 -9.41 23.63 -2.44
C GLU A 212 -8.44 22.87 -1.57
N ILE A 213 -8.48 21.53 -1.57
CA ILE A 213 -7.51 20.70 -0.82
C ILE A 213 -6.09 20.96 -1.36
N LYS A 214 -5.88 20.99 -2.67
CA LYS A 214 -4.57 21.30 -3.26
C LYS A 214 -4.07 22.66 -2.83
N THR A 215 -4.92 23.69 -2.91
CA THR A 215 -4.59 25.06 -2.51
C THR A 215 -4.27 25.14 -1.02
N THR A 216 -5.05 24.45 -0.18
CA THR A 216 -4.84 24.39 1.27
C THR A 216 -3.51 23.72 1.60
N LEU A 217 -3.22 22.55 1.03
CA LEU A 217 -1.95 21.85 1.25
C LEU A 217 -0.75 22.71 0.79
N ALA A 218 -0.83 23.29 -0.40
CA ALA A 218 0.22 24.18 -0.92
C ALA A 218 0.41 25.43 -0.04
N GLY A 219 -0.68 26.06 0.41
CA GLY A 219 -0.64 27.24 1.27
C GLY A 219 -0.05 26.98 2.66
N LEU A 220 -0.09 25.73 3.12
CA LEU A 220 0.49 25.29 4.39
C LEU A 220 1.90 24.70 4.22
N GLY A 221 2.43 24.63 2.98
CA GLY A 221 3.71 24.01 2.70
C GLY A 221 3.72 22.49 2.94
N ALA A 222 2.54 21.85 2.86
CA ALA A 222 2.34 20.45 3.14
C ALA A 222 2.69 19.55 1.94
N ILE A 223 2.76 18.23 2.17
CA ILE A 223 2.98 17.22 1.13
C ILE A 223 1.89 17.35 0.04
N GLU A 224 2.29 17.44 -1.22
CA GLU A 224 1.34 17.47 -2.33
C GLU A 224 0.60 16.13 -2.49
N ALA A 225 -0.69 16.22 -2.80
CA ALA A 225 -1.48 15.04 -3.10
C ALA A 225 -1.04 14.41 -4.43
N ALA A 226 -0.51 13.18 -4.37
CA ALA A 226 -0.15 12.39 -5.53
C ALA A 226 -1.39 11.90 -6.30
N ALA A 227 -2.48 11.58 -5.58
CA ALA A 227 -3.76 11.25 -6.20
C ALA A 227 -4.95 11.52 -5.27
N PHE A 228 -6.13 11.68 -5.88
CA PHE A 228 -7.42 11.79 -5.21
C PHE A 228 -8.26 10.56 -5.53
N LEU A 229 -8.64 9.81 -4.48
CA LEU A 229 -9.43 8.60 -4.61
C LEU A 229 -10.91 8.92 -4.38
N PRO A 230 -11.82 8.55 -5.30
CA PRO A 230 -13.24 8.83 -5.16
C PRO A 230 -13.87 8.05 -4.01
N ASP A 231 -14.92 8.62 -3.41
CA ASP A 231 -15.80 7.92 -2.47
C ASP A 231 -16.69 6.96 -3.26
N ASP A 232 -16.42 5.66 -3.14
CA ASP A 232 -17.09 4.59 -3.90
C ASP A 232 -17.59 3.48 -2.96
N PRO A 233 -18.52 3.80 -2.03
CA PRO A 233 -18.95 2.86 -1.01
C PRO A 233 -19.58 1.60 -1.60
N VAL A 234 -20.34 1.73 -2.70
CA VAL A 234 -21.07 0.59 -3.30
C VAL A 234 -20.11 -0.52 -3.73
N HIS A 235 -19.06 -0.18 -4.48
CA HIS A 235 -18.10 -1.18 -4.96
C HIS A 235 -17.15 -1.66 -3.84
N VAL A 236 -16.76 -0.78 -2.93
CA VAL A 236 -15.92 -1.13 -1.78
C VAL A 236 -16.66 -2.09 -0.84
N ASP A 237 -17.92 -1.79 -0.49
CA ASP A 237 -18.74 -2.64 0.38
C ASP A 237 -19.02 -4.00 -0.28
N GLN A 238 -19.31 -4.00 -1.58
CA GLN A 238 -19.51 -5.24 -2.34
C GLN A 238 -18.24 -6.09 -2.34
N ALA A 239 -17.07 -5.50 -2.58
CA ALA A 239 -15.79 -6.19 -2.56
C ALA A 239 -15.48 -6.77 -1.17
N THR A 240 -15.78 -6.03 -0.11
CA THR A 240 -15.60 -6.49 1.27
C THR A 240 -16.51 -7.66 1.61
N ARG A 241 -17.78 -7.62 1.17
CA ARG A 241 -18.77 -8.69 1.46
C ARG A 241 -18.54 -9.97 0.67
N LEU A 242 -18.07 -9.89 -0.56
CA LEU A 242 -17.87 -11.04 -1.47
C LEU A 242 -16.41 -11.50 -1.54
N GLY A 243 -15.53 -10.88 -0.79
CA GLY A 243 -14.09 -11.01 -0.92
C GLY A 243 -13.54 -10.22 -2.12
N MET A 244 -12.35 -9.67 -1.98
CA MET A 244 -11.73 -8.78 -2.98
C MET A 244 -11.52 -9.44 -4.35
N LEU A 245 -11.40 -10.74 -4.42
CA LEU A 245 -11.25 -11.49 -5.68
C LEU A 245 -12.57 -11.73 -6.38
N GLY A 246 -13.68 -11.80 -5.66
CA GLY A 246 -15.01 -12.12 -6.20
C GLY A 246 -15.88 -10.91 -6.53
N GLY A 247 -15.72 -9.83 -5.80
CA GLY A 247 -16.69 -8.72 -5.76
C GLY A 247 -16.33 -7.44 -6.48
N GLY A 248 -15.17 -7.27 -7.06
CA GLY A 248 -14.82 -5.92 -7.42
C GLY A 248 -13.76 -5.71 -8.49
N ARG A 249 -14.03 -6.15 -9.72
CA ARG A 249 -13.15 -5.80 -10.85
C ARG A 249 -13.43 -4.42 -11.45
N SER A 250 -14.50 -3.76 -11.03
CA SER A 250 -14.93 -2.43 -11.49
C SER A 250 -15.15 -1.51 -10.28
N GLY A 251 -15.13 -0.21 -10.54
CA GLY A 251 -15.33 0.83 -9.55
C GLY A 251 -14.33 1.96 -9.74
N SER A 252 -14.78 3.17 -9.45
CA SER A 252 -13.97 4.37 -9.63
C SER A 252 -12.79 4.40 -8.64
N PHE A 253 -12.98 3.92 -7.42
CA PHE A 253 -11.92 3.80 -6.42
C PHE A 253 -10.80 2.86 -6.90
N ARG A 254 -11.15 1.63 -7.32
CA ARG A 254 -10.18 0.65 -7.80
C ARG A 254 -9.41 1.16 -9.01
N SER A 255 -10.12 1.80 -9.96
CA SER A 255 -9.48 2.40 -11.14
C SER A 255 -8.48 3.48 -10.75
N ALA A 256 -8.82 4.34 -9.78
CA ALA A 256 -7.94 5.40 -9.31
C ALA A 256 -6.69 4.85 -8.61
N VAL A 257 -6.84 3.84 -7.73
CA VAL A 257 -5.69 3.16 -7.10
C VAL A 257 -4.82 2.47 -8.14
N GLY A 258 -5.42 1.80 -9.13
CA GLY A 258 -4.70 1.15 -10.22
C GLY A 258 -3.89 2.14 -11.06
N ILE A 259 -4.45 3.30 -11.42
CA ILE A 259 -3.72 4.37 -12.13
C ILE A 259 -2.55 4.86 -11.28
N PHE A 260 -2.80 5.17 -10.00
CA PHE A 260 -1.73 5.60 -9.08
C PHE A 260 -0.61 4.56 -9.00
N THR A 261 -0.94 3.28 -8.86
CA THR A 261 0.04 2.19 -8.77
C THR A 261 0.90 2.11 -10.02
N ARG A 262 0.30 2.18 -11.21
CA ARG A 262 1.06 2.16 -12.47
C ARG A 262 1.95 3.39 -12.66
N VAL A 263 1.45 4.56 -12.32
CA VAL A 263 2.19 5.82 -12.54
C VAL A 263 3.27 6.02 -11.48
N ALA A 264 2.92 5.90 -10.19
CA ALA A 264 3.79 6.30 -9.11
C ALA A 264 4.69 5.17 -8.58
N ILE A 265 4.27 3.90 -8.74
CA ILE A 265 5.02 2.75 -8.23
C ILE A 265 5.78 2.05 -9.38
N LEU A 266 5.13 1.85 -10.52
CA LEU A 266 5.74 1.18 -11.68
C LEU A 266 6.44 2.14 -12.65
N ASP A 267 6.40 3.45 -12.39
CA ASP A 267 6.99 4.50 -13.26
C ASP A 267 6.54 4.39 -14.72
N ARG A 268 5.21 4.21 -14.93
CA ARG A 268 4.59 4.07 -16.26
C ARG A 268 3.61 5.22 -16.54
N PRO A 269 4.09 6.43 -16.85
CA PRO A 269 3.23 7.61 -17.05
C PRO A 269 2.23 7.50 -18.21
N GLY A 270 2.52 6.71 -19.25
CA GLY A 270 1.61 6.47 -20.38
C GLY A 270 0.34 5.69 -20.06
N ALA A 271 0.19 5.17 -18.84
CA ALA A 271 -1.04 4.50 -18.39
C ALA A 271 -2.23 5.47 -18.17
N LEU A 272 -1.98 6.77 -18.13
CA LEU A 272 -3.01 7.82 -18.04
C LEU A 272 -3.83 7.96 -19.34
N ASP A 273 -3.19 7.83 -20.52
CA ASP A 273 -3.84 8.17 -21.80
C ASP A 273 -4.80 7.09 -22.31
N ALA A 274 -4.55 5.83 -22.00
CA ALA A 274 -5.30 4.71 -22.60
C ALA A 274 -6.68 4.43 -21.96
N ARG A 275 -6.97 4.92 -20.75
CA ARG A 275 -8.26 4.71 -20.06
C ARG A 275 -9.08 5.98 -19.82
N VAL A 276 -8.46 7.16 -19.75
CA VAL A 276 -9.19 8.43 -19.71
C VAL A 276 -9.96 8.64 -21.03
N ALA A 277 -9.42 8.17 -22.16
CA ALA A 277 -10.10 8.15 -23.46
C ALA A 277 -11.30 7.19 -23.56
N LYS A 278 -11.54 6.32 -22.57
CA LYS A 278 -12.69 5.39 -22.54
C LYS A 278 -13.77 5.76 -21.52
N LEU A 279 -13.60 6.87 -20.79
CA LEU A 279 -14.52 7.35 -19.76
C LEU A 279 -15.11 8.75 -20.09
N GLY A 280 -14.79 9.27 -21.30
CA GLY A 280 -15.39 10.48 -21.87
C GLY A 280 -16.55 10.17 -22.81
#